data_7adcf0f678c2c2158bd5c2f52282c921
#
_entry.id   7adcf0f678c2c2158bd5c2f52282c921
#
_cell.length_a   1.000
_cell.length_b   1.000
_cell.length_c   1.000
_cell.angle_alpha   90.00
_cell.angle_beta   90.00
_cell.angle_gamma   90.00
#
_symmetry.space_group_name_H-M   'P 1'
#
loop_
_entity.id
_entity.type
_entity.pdbx_description
1 polymer ?
#
loop_
_entity_poly.entity_id
_entity_poly.type
_entity_poly.pdbx_seq_one_letter_code
_entity_poly.pdbx_strand_id
1 'polypeptide(L)'
;MKGAKIMKDYMVAHTFKSEEMREQYFEATKDMTADDIRKNMKNENANFQMNWNNEKNDMVMFCWWKANSPEAITDTLGEMADMFHNDIKEMPNVMDVTD
;
A
#
# COMPACT_ATOMS: atom_id res chain seq x y z
N MET A 1 9.33 7.84 28.75
CA MET A 1 9.87 7.81 27.38
C MET A 1 9.19 6.75 26.56
N LYS A 2 8.92 7.07 25.34
CA LYS A 2 8.33 6.09 24.44
C LYS A 2 9.42 5.27 23.79
N GLY A 3 9.22 3.96 23.72
CA GLY A 3 10.08 3.12 22.92
C GLY A 3 9.84 3.37 21.44
N ALA A 4 10.77 2.92 20.60
CA ALA A 4 10.59 2.96 19.17
C ALA A 4 9.41 2.08 18.77
N LYS A 5 8.62 2.55 17.81
CA LYS A 5 7.52 1.75 17.29
C LYS A 5 8.10 0.59 16.47
N ILE A 6 7.56 -0.60 16.68
CA ILE A 6 7.97 -1.77 15.93
C ILE A 6 7.24 -1.76 14.59
N MET A 7 8.01 -1.72 13.52
CA MET A 7 7.47 -1.77 12.17
C MET A 7 7.42 -3.23 11.71
N LYS A 8 6.26 -3.63 11.25
CA LYS A 8 6.01 -4.98 10.76
C LYS A 8 5.79 -4.93 9.26
N ASP A 9 5.97 -6.07 8.62
CA ASP A 9 5.73 -6.19 7.18
C ASP A 9 4.31 -6.65 6.93
N TYR A 10 3.62 -5.93 6.04
CA TYR A 10 2.25 -6.26 5.65
C TYR A 10 2.17 -6.39 4.15
N MET A 11 1.45 -7.41 3.71
CA MET A 11 1.04 -7.53 2.32
C MET A 11 -0.42 -7.14 2.23
N VAL A 12 -0.73 -6.28 1.27
CA VAL A 12 -2.07 -5.76 1.11
C VAL A 12 -2.56 -6.09 -0.29
N ALA A 13 -3.73 -6.72 -0.37
CA ALA A 13 -4.44 -6.88 -1.62
C ALA A 13 -5.46 -5.75 -1.70
N HIS A 14 -5.25 -4.84 -2.65
CA HIS A 14 -6.15 -3.71 -2.90
C HIS A 14 -7.03 -4.09 -4.08
N THR A 15 -8.30 -4.35 -3.82
CA THR A 15 -9.26 -4.66 -4.89
C THR A 15 -10.13 -3.43 -5.13
N PHE A 16 -10.10 -2.89 -6.33
CA PHE A 16 -10.94 -1.73 -6.67
C PHE A 16 -12.41 -2.09 -6.49
N LYS A 17 -13.18 -1.17 -5.92
CA LYS A 17 -14.61 -1.38 -5.68
C LYS A 17 -15.41 -1.34 -6.98
N SER A 18 -14.89 -0.65 -8.01
CA SER A 18 -15.56 -0.57 -9.31
C SER A 18 -14.54 -0.24 -10.39
N GLU A 19 -14.90 -0.46 -11.65
CA GLU A 19 -14.07 -0.07 -12.79
C GLU A 19 -13.88 1.43 -12.85
N GLU A 20 -14.91 2.19 -12.47
CA GLU A 20 -14.84 3.65 -12.43
C GLU A 20 -13.77 4.12 -11.44
N MET A 21 -13.73 3.53 -10.25
CA MET A 21 -12.72 3.87 -9.24
C MET A 21 -11.32 3.49 -9.71
N ARG A 22 -11.19 2.37 -10.41
CA ARG A 22 -9.91 1.98 -10.99
C ARG A 22 -9.43 3.04 -11.99
N GLU A 23 -10.30 3.47 -12.87
CA GLU A 23 -9.96 4.49 -13.87
C GLU A 23 -9.59 5.80 -13.21
N GLN A 24 -10.32 6.21 -12.18
CA GLN A 24 -10.02 7.41 -11.41
C GLN A 24 -8.65 7.32 -10.73
N TYR A 25 -8.33 6.17 -10.19
CA TYR A 25 -7.04 5.95 -9.54
C TYR A 25 -5.87 6.11 -10.52
N PHE A 26 -5.96 5.46 -11.67
CA PHE A 26 -4.88 5.53 -12.65
C PHE A 26 -4.78 6.91 -13.28
N GLU A 27 -5.90 7.59 -13.46
CA GLU A 27 -5.87 8.97 -13.94
C GLU A 27 -5.20 9.90 -12.92
N ALA A 28 -5.53 9.74 -11.67
CA ALA A 28 -4.97 10.57 -10.59
C ALA A 28 -3.47 10.33 -10.38
N THR A 29 -2.98 9.14 -10.69
CA THR A 29 -1.59 8.75 -10.40
C THR A 29 -0.70 8.72 -11.63
N LYS A 30 -1.23 8.97 -12.82
CA LYS A 30 -0.49 8.77 -14.08
C LYS A 30 0.79 9.60 -14.19
N ASP A 31 0.81 10.77 -13.57
CA ASP A 31 1.96 11.68 -13.61
C ASP A 31 2.81 11.62 -12.36
N MET A 32 2.48 10.75 -11.42
CA MET A 32 3.25 10.61 -10.19
C MET A 32 4.49 9.76 -10.43
N THR A 33 5.63 10.27 -9.95
CA THR A 33 6.88 9.52 -9.98
C THR A 33 6.99 8.62 -8.74
N ALA A 34 7.93 7.68 -8.79
CA ALA A 34 8.23 6.86 -7.61
C ALA A 34 8.62 7.73 -6.41
N ASP A 35 9.33 8.83 -6.66
CA ASP A 35 9.71 9.76 -5.58
C ASP A 35 8.50 10.45 -4.97
N ASP A 36 7.54 10.85 -5.78
CA ASP A 36 6.30 11.48 -5.29
C ASP A 36 5.54 10.51 -4.38
N ILE A 37 5.41 9.28 -4.82
CA ILE A 37 4.70 8.25 -4.07
C ILE A 37 5.44 7.95 -2.77
N ARG A 38 6.77 7.84 -2.84
CA ARG A 38 7.60 7.57 -1.66
C ARG A 38 7.42 8.66 -0.60
N LYS A 39 7.38 9.91 -1.02
CA LYS A 39 7.21 11.04 -0.09
C LYS A 39 5.81 11.09 0.52
N ASN A 40 4.80 10.82 -0.29
CA ASN A 40 3.40 10.95 0.14
C ASN A 40 2.92 9.76 0.96
N MET A 41 3.54 8.59 0.77
CA MET A 41 3.13 7.34 1.40
C MET A 41 4.13 6.88 2.45
N LYS A 42 4.69 7.84 3.18
CA LYS A 42 5.63 7.56 4.25
C LYS A 42 5.41 8.53 5.40
N ASN A 43 5.30 7.98 6.60
CA ASN A 43 5.26 8.75 7.83
C ASN A 43 5.85 7.89 8.95
N GLU A 44 5.76 8.36 10.19
CA GLU A 44 6.35 7.62 11.33
C GLU A 44 5.66 6.30 11.63
N ASN A 45 4.46 6.08 11.10
CA ASN A 45 3.64 4.90 11.41
C ASN A 45 3.54 3.90 10.26
N ALA A 46 3.77 4.34 9.03
CA ALA A 46 3.63 3.48 7.85
C ALA A 46 4.56 3.97 6.75
N ASN A 47 5.08 3.02 6.00
CA ASN A 47 6.02 3.29 4.92
C ASN A 47 5.75 2.31 3.78
N PHE A 48 5.24 2.83 2.67
CA PHE A 48 4.97 2.06 1.47
C PHE A 48 6.30 1.59 0.86
N GLN A 49 6.39 0.32 0.53
CA GLN A 49 7.62 -0.27 0.01
C GLN A 49 7.55 -0.56 -1.48
N MET A 50 6.60 -1.39 -1.89
CA MET A 50 6.49 -1.84 -3.28
C MET A 50 5.05 -2.08 -3.66
N ASN A 51 4.78 -1.95 -4.96
CA ASN A 51 3.46 -2.21 -5.53
C ASN A 51 3.64 -3.12 -6.74
N TRP A 52 2.75 -4.10 -6.84
CA TRP A 52 2.67 -4.97 -8.01
C TRP A 52 1.26 -4.93 -8.57
N ASN A 53 1.15 -4.84 -9.87
CA ASN A 53 -0.11 -5.07 -10.56
C ASN A 53 0.20 -5.78 -11.86
N ASN A 54 -0.76 -6.57 -12.32
CA ASN A 54 -0.57 -7.33 -13.56
C ASN A 54 -0.66 -6.38 -14.76
N GLU A 55 -1.76 -5.65 -14.81
CA GLU A 55 -1.97 -4.65 -15.86
C GLU A 55 -3.05 -3.67 -15.40
N LYS A 56 -3.20 -2.58 -16.14
CA LYS A 56 -4.14 -1.52 -15.77
C LYS A 56 -5.60 -1.98 -15.71
N ASN A 57 -5.91 -3.07 -16.39
CA ASN A 57 -7.28 -3.60 -16.42
C ASN A 57 -7.61 -4.49 -15.24
N ASP A 58 -6.62 -4.90 -14.47
CA ASP A 58 -6.86 -5.74 -13.31
C ASP A 58 -7.56 -4.95 -12.22
N MET A 59 -8.42 -5.64 -11.49
CA MET A 59 -9.14 -5.05 -10.36
C MET A 59 -8.34 -5.13 -9.06
N VAL A 60 -7.26 -5.88 -9.03
CA VAL A 60 -6.47 -6.07 -7.80
C VAL A 60 -5.03 -5.64 -8.00
N MET A 61 -4.49 -4.98 -6.98
CA MET A 61 -3.07 -4.66 -6.88
C MET A 61 -2.55 -5.20 -5.56
N PHE A 62 -1.27 -5.55 -5.53
CA PHE A 62 -0.62 -6.03 -4.31
C PHE A 62 0.43 -5.02 -3.88
N CYS A 63 0.46 -4.72 -2.59
CA CYS A 63 1.42 -3.78 -2.03
C CYS A 63 2.12 -4.39 -0.82
N TRP A 64 3.36 -4.05 -0.66
CA TRP A 64 4.12 -4.34 0.55
C TRP A 64 4.29 -3.03 1.32
N TRP A 65 3.97 -3.08 2.61
CA TRP A 65 4.11 -1.94 3.51
C TRP A 65 4.87 -2.35 4.75
N LYS A 66 5.64 -1.43 5.28
CA LYS A 66 6.11 -1.51 6.65
C LYS A 66 5.26 -0.56 7.48
N ALA A 67 4.69 -1.05 8.56
CA ALA A 67 3.79 -0.26 9.38
C ALA A 67 3.74 -0.81 10.80
N ASN A 68 3.31 0.03 11.75
CA ASN A 68 3.17 -0.42 13.12
C ASN A 68 1.78 -1.03 13.38
N SER A 69 0.85 -0.88 12.47
CA SER A 69 -0.49 -1.48 12.55
C SER A 69 -1.15 -1.45 11.17
N PRO A 70 -2.19 -2.29 10.95
CA PRO A 70 -2.97 -2.21 9.70
C PRO A 70 -3.64 -0.85 9.53
N GLU A 71 -4.14 -0.26 10.60
CA GLU A 71 -4.81 1.05 10.55
C GLU A 71 -3.89 2.15 10.07
N ALA A 72 -2.61 2.06 10.40
CA ALA A 72 -1.63 3.04 9.94
C ALA A 72 -1.53 3.07 8.41
N ILE A 73 -1.74 1.93 7.75
CA ILE A 73 -1.72 1.84 6.30
C ILE A 73 -2.93 2.56 5.70
N THR A 74 -4.12 2.26 6.19
CA THR A 74 -5.34 2.90 5.68
C THR A 74 -5.37 4.39 6.00
N ASP A 75 -4.86 4.79 7.16
CA ASP A 75 -4.75 6.20 7.52
C ASP A 75 -3.80 6.94 6.57
N THR A 76 -2.70 6.30 6.19
CA THR A 76 -1.74 6.90 5.26
C THR A 76 -2.33 7.03 3.85
N LEU A 77 -3.10 6.03 3.41
CA LEU A 77 -3.79 6.09 2.13
C LEU A 77 -4.84 7.19 2.10
N GLY A 78 -5.44 7.49 3.26
CA GLY A 78 -6.46 8.52 3.34
C GLY A 78 -7.68 8.19 2.49
N GLU A 79 -8.12 9.15 1.67
CA GLU A 79 -9.29 8.96 0.81
C GLU A 79 -9.09 7.87 -0.23
N MET A 80 -7.85 7.60 -0.62
CA MET A 80 -7.56 6.52 -1.56
C MET A 80 -7.98 5.16 -1.01
N ALA A 81 -7.96 4.97 0.31
CA ALA A 81 -8.36 3.71 0.92
C ALA A 81 -9.79 3.34 0.55
N ASP A 82 -10.66 4.34 0.35
CA ASP A 82 -12.07 4.11 0.03
C ASP A 82 -12.30 3.61 -1.40
N MET A 83 -11.30 3.70 -2.26
CA MET A 83 -11.39 3.19 -3.63
C MET A 83 -11.25 1.67 -3.70
N PHE A 84 -10.81 1.05 -2.60
CA PHE A 84 -10.47 -0.36 -2.55
C PHE A 84 -11.16 -1.08 -1.42
N HIS A 85 -11.32 -2.38 -1.61
CA HIS A 85 -11.39 -3.32 -0.49
C HIS A 85 -9.94 -3.66 -0.16
N ASN A 86 -9.52 -3.37 1.06
CA ASN A 86 -8.13 -3.55 1.48
C ASN A 86 -8.00 -4.77 2.38
N ASP A 87 -7.38 -5.82 1.85
CA ASP A 87 -7.09 -7.02 2.63
C ASP A 87 -5.65 -6.93 3.10
N ILE A 88 -5.47 -6.62 4.39
CA ILE A 88 -4.16 -6.32 4.98
C ILE A 88 -3.75 -7.49 5.86
N LYS A 89 -2.62 -8.12 5.52
CA LYS A 89 -2.12 -9.27 6.26
C LYS A 89 -0.69 -9.05 6.72
N GLU A 90 -0.46 -9.26 8.00
CA GLU A 90 0.89 -9.25 8.55
C GLU A 90 1.66 -10.47 8.04
N MET A 91 2.92 -10.26 7.64
CA MET A 91 3.79 -11.30 7.11
C MET A 91 5.02 -11.43 8.01
N PRO A 92 4.89 -12.11 9.17
CA PRO A 92 6.00 -12.19 10.14
C PRO A 92 7.07 -13.18 9.72
N ASN A 93 6.78 -14.11 8.84
CA ASN A 93 7.74 -15.13 8.42
C ASN A 93 8.18 -14.86 6.98
N VAL A 94 9.46 -14.61 6.81
CA VAL A 94 10.05 -14.31 5.51
C VAL A 94 11.13 -15.33 5.21
N MET A 95 11.09 -15.90 4.03
CA MET A 95 12.20 -16.71 3.52
C MET A 95 12.69 -16.04 2.25
N ASP A 96 13.89 -15.49 2.32
CA ASP A 96 14.49 -14.79 1.19
C ASP A 96 15.41 -15.76 0.45
N VAL A 97 15.00 -16.11 -0.78
CA VAL A 97 15.78 -16.99 -1.65
C VAL A 97 16.20 -16.26 -2.93
N THR A 98 16.26 -14.94 -2.87
CA THR A 98 16.72 -14.15 -4.02
C THR A 98 18.19 -14.40 -4.29
N ASP A 99 18.58 -14.38 -5.57
CA ASP A 99 19.97 -14.56 -5.99
C ASP A 99 20.82 -13.34 -5.74
#